data_04cd0e7feaea4306974a0ec2691ff62d
#
_entry.id   04cd0e7feaea4306974a0ec2691ff62d
#
_cell.length_a   1.000
_cell.length_b   1.000
_cell.length_c   1.000
_cell.angle_alpha   90.00
_cell.angle_beta   90.00
_cell.angle_gamma   90.00
#
_symmetry.space_group_name_H-M   'P 1'
#
loop_
_entity.id
_entity.type
_entity.pdbx_description
1 polymer ?
#
loop_
_entity_poly.entity_id
_entity_poly.type
_entity_poly.pdbx_seq_one_letter_code
_entity_poly.pdbx_strand_id
1 'polypeptide(L)'
;GAEMKKKFKKFDLSGKTALITGAAGLLGVEHAIAMIESGATVVLTDIDSDALTLIKKSLSAKVDDDRILLYKMDVTNIKEITCVSEDLISSGKRVDILINNAAIDPKVKGDDGLIETSRLESFPIDQWDLQILVGLKGSFLCSRVFGSKMAKDGRGGVILNIASDLSVISPDQRLYKKEHVADSQQPVKPITYSVIKSGLVGMTKYLSTYWADKGVRANALSPGGVYNGQDDNFVKKISQLIPLSRMAEHDEYHSAVQFLCSDASSYMNGQNVIIDGGRSSW
;
A
#
# COMPACT_ATOMS: atom_id res chain seq x y z
N GLY A 1 -22.95 -2.81 29.00
CA GLY A 1 -22.29 -3.89 28.31
C GLY A 1 -22.71 -4.06 26.85
N ALA A 2 -24.01 -4.25 26.51
CA ALA A 2 -24.45 -4.51 25.13
C ALA A 2 -24.33 -3.26 24.21
N GLU A 3 -24.50 -2.07 24.74
CA GLU A 3 -24.44 -0.82 23.98
C GLU A 3 -23.01 -0.39 23.63
N MET A 4 -22.03 -0.65 24.50
CA MET A 4 -20.61 -0.42 24.18
C MET A 4 -20.10 -1.39 23.10
N LYS A 5 -20.56 -2.64 23.06
CA LYS A 5 -20.21 -3.60 21.99
C LYS A 5 -20.69 -3.14 20.61
N LYS A 6 -21.76 -2.36 20.51
CA LYS A 6 -22.26 -1.79 19.25
C LYS A 6 -21.34 -0.75 18.63
N LYS A 7 -20.58 0.01 19.41
CA LYS A 7 -19.67 1.07 18.91
C LYS A 7 -18.48 0.52 18.12
N PHE A 8 -17.93 -0.60 18.55
CA PHE A 8 -16.81 -1.24 17.85
C PHE A 8 -17.24 -2.13 16.67
N LYS A 9 -18.54 -2.39 16.54
CA LYS A 9 -19.09 -3.22 15.46
C LYS A 9 -18.81 -2.65 14.06
N LYS A 10 -18.62 -1.34 13.93
CA LYS A 10 -18.28 -0.70 12.65
C LYS A 10 -16.89 -1.05 12.13
N PHE A 11 -15.99 -1.51 13.00
CA PHE A 11 -14.66 -2.01 12.62
C PHE A 11 -14.66 -3.49 12.28
N ASP A 12 -15.75 -4.20 12.55
CA ASP A 12 -15.85 -5.64 12.32
C ASP A 12 -15.94 -5.94 10.83
N LEU A 13 -15.00 -6.71 10.33
CA LEU A 13 -14.90 -7.16 8.95
C LEU A 13 -15.22 -8.66 8.79
N SER A 14 -15.84 -9.28 9.80
CA SER A 14 -16.26 -10.67 9.72
C SER A 14 -17.16 -10.91 8.51
N GLY A 15 -16.86 -11.95 7.73
CA GLY A 15 -17.57 -12.25 6.48
C GLY A 15 -17.11 -11.40 5.27
N LYS A 16 -16.19 -10.47 5.44
CA LYS A 16 -15.58 -9.68 4.37
C LYS A 16 -14.29 -10.33 3.88
N THR A 17 -13.98 -10.12 2.61
CA THR A 17 -12.73 -10.56 1.98
C THR A 17 -11.93 -9.35 1.53
N ALA A 18 -10.69 -9.24 2.00
CA ALA A 18 -9.76 -8.19 1.62
C ALA A 18 -8.65 -8.77 0.75
N LEU A 19 -8.47 -8.23 -0.45
CA LEU A 19 -7.36 -8.56 -1.34
C LEU A 19 -6.27 -7.50 -1.21
N ILE A 20 -5.04 -7.94 -0.99
CA ILE A 20 -3.86 -7.08 -0.79
C ILE A 20 -2.84 -7.39 -1.87
N THR A 21 -2.45 -6.39 -2.64
CA THR A 21 -1.36 -6.52 -3.62
C THR A 21 -0.03 -6.18 -2.97
N GLY A 22 1.06 -6.77 -3.48
CA GLY A 22 2.37 -6.60 -2.84
C GLY A 22 2.39 -7.08 -1.39
N ALA A 23 1.63 -8.13 -1.09
CA ALA A 23 1.40 -8.61 0.26
C ALA A 23 2.66 -9.18 0.92
N ALA A 24 3.68 -9.53 0.14
CA ALA A 24 4.96 -10.00 0.65
C ALA A 24 5.92 -8.87 1.07
N GLY A 25 5.57 -7.62 0.78
CA GLY A 25 6.35 -6.45 1.20
C GLY A 25 6.14 -6.08 2.66
N LEU A 26 6.96 -5.13 3.14
CA LEU A 26 6.97 -4.70 4.54
C LEU A 26 5.59 -4.28 5.05
N LEU A 27 4.93 -3.34 4.39
CA LEU A 27 3.60 -2.87 4.78
C LEU A 27 2.49 -3.82 4.34
N GLY A 28 2.68 -4.59 3.27
CA GLY A 28 1.70 -5.56 2.80
C GLY A 28 1.35 -6.59 3.87
N VAL A 29 2.35 -7.12 4.56
CA VAL A 29 2.16 -8.03 5.71
C VAL A 29 1.39 -7.35 6.84
N GLU A 30 1.70 -6.11 7.14
CA GLU A 30 1.05 -5.34 8.21
C GLU A 30 -0.43 -5.04 7.87
N HIS A 31 -0.73 -4.76 6.61
CA HIS A 31 -2.12 -4.62 6.15
C HIS A 31 -2.90 -5.93 6.30
N ALA A 32 -2.27 -7.06 6.00
CA ALA A 32 -2.86 -8.39 6.19
C ALA A 32 -3.19 -8.65 7.66
N ILE A 33 -2.27 -8.36 8.57
CA ILE A 33 -2.48 -8.49 10.01
C ILE A 33 -3.66 -7.62 10.46
N ALA A 34 -3.71 -6.36 10.03
CA ALA A 34 -4.80 -5.45 10.37
C ALA A 34 -6.17 -5.98 9.92
N MET A 35 -6.25 -6.52 8.71
CA MET A 35 -7.50 -7.11 8.19
C MET A 35 -7.90 -8.36 8.94
N ILE A 36 -6.95 -9.24 9.23
CA ILE A 36 -7.17 -10.48 10.01
C ILE A 36 -7.67 -10.15 11.41
N GLU A 37 -7.07 -9.20 12.10
CA GLU A 37 -7.49 -8.74 13.44
C GLU A 37 -8.91 -8.19 13.43
N SER A 38 -9.34 -7.55 12.35
CA SER A 38 -10.71 -7.06 12.19
C SER A 38 -11.71 -8.14 11.76
N GLY A 39 -11.28 -9.38 11.56
CA GLY A 39 -12.14 -10.53 11.24
C GLY A 39 -12.24 -10.89 9.77
N ALA A 40 -11.57 -10.18 8.87
CA ALA A 40 -11.65 -10.45 7.43
C ALA A 40 -10.90 -11.73 7.04
N THR A 41 -11.36 -12.35 5.96
CA THR A 41 -10.56 -13.27 5.17
C THR A 41 -9.64 -12.45 4.27
N VAL A 42 -8.38 -12.82 4.17
CA VAL A 42 -7.40 -12.11 3.35
C VAL A 42 -6.98 -12.94 2.14
N VAL A 43 -6.89 -12.26 1.01
CA VAL A 43 -6.32 -12.79 -0.24
C VAL A 43 -5.00 -12.06 -0.45
N LEU A 44 -3.91 -12.76 -0.19
CA LEU A 44 -2.56 -12.22 -0.30
C LEU A 44 -2.04 -12.48 -1.71
N THR A 45 -1.70 -11.43 -2.42
CA THR A 45 -1.17 -11.50 -3.79
C THR A 45 0.19 -10.85 -3.89
N ASP A 46 1.08 -11.50 -4.62
CA ASP A 46 2.45 -11.04 -4.91
C ASP A 46 3.02 -11.80 -6.10
N ILE A 47 4.06 -11.28 -6.72
CA ILE A 47 4.83 -12.00 -7.74
C ILE A 47 5.74 -13.09 -7.12
N ASP A 48 6.08 -12.96 -5.84
CA ASP A 48 6.92 -13.88 -5.09
C ASP A 48 6.07 -14.88 -4.29
N SER A 49 5.77 -16.02 -4.91
CA SER A 49 4.97 -17.06 -4.28
C SER A 49 5.66 -17.73 -3.09
N ASP A 50 6.98 -17.80 -3.08
CA ASP A 50 7.72 -18.40 -1.96
C ASP A 50 7.62 -17.48 -0.73
N ALA A 51 7.74 -16.17 -0.91
CA ALA A 51 7.54 -15.20 0.16
C ALA A 51 6.10 -15.25 0.70
N LEU A 52 5.09 -15.38 -0.16
CA LEU A 52 3.68 -15.55 0.26
C LEU A 52 3.51 -16.79 1.14
N THR A 53 4.12 -17.90 0.76
CA THR A 53 4.06 -19.16 1.54
C THR A 53 4.65 -18.98 2.94
N LEU A 54 5.78 -18.30 3.06
CA LEU A 54 6.41 -18.02 4.35
C LEU A 54 5.54 -17.11 5.23
N ILE A 55 4.92 -16.11 4.63
CA ILE A 55 4.01 -15.19 5.34
C ILE A 55 2.78 -15.94 5.84
N LYS A 56 2.14 -16.75 5.00
CA LYS A 56 1.01 -17.58 5.41
C LYS A 56 1.38 -18.46 6.60
N LYS A 57 2.52 -19.13 6.55
CA LYS A 57 2.99 -19.97 7.65
C LYS A 57 3.13 -19.20 8.96
N SER A 58 3.65 -17.98 8.90
CA SER A 58 3.75 -17.09 10.06
C SER A 58 2.39 -16.67 10.61
N LEU A 59 1.43 -16.35 9.74
CA LEU A 59 0.10 -15.89 10.12
C LEU A 59 -0.81 -17.04 10.60
N SER A 60 -0.66 -18.24 10.03
CA SER A 60 -1.47 -19.43 10.38
C SER A 60 -1.26 -19.91 11.81
N ALA A 61 -0.18 -19.48 12.47
CA ALA A 61 -0.01 -19.70 13.90
C ALA A 61 -0.99 -18.88 14.79
N LYS A 62 -1.65 -17.86 14.20
CA LYS A 62 -2.49 -16.89 14.93
C LYS A 62 -3.95 -16.90 14.47
N VAL A 63 -4.27 -17.52 13.34
CA VAL A 63 -5.60 -17.48 12.72
C VAL A 63 -5.85 -18.77 11.94
N ASP A 64 -7.12 -19.12 11.74
CA ASP A 64 -7.53 -20.28 10.96
C ASP A 64 -7.02 -20.17 9.51
N ASP A 65 -6.45 -21.25 9.02
CA ASP A 65 -5.76 -21.33 7.73
C ASP A 65 -6.69 -21.01 6.53
N ASP A 66 -7.98 -21.30 6.66
CA ASP A 66 -9.01 -21.02 5.64
C ASP A 66 -9.32 -19.52 5.46
N ARG A 67 -8.85 -18.67 6.37
CA ARG A 67 -8.96 -17.22 6.27
C ARG A 67 -7.79 -16.56 5.53
N ILE A 68 -6.81 -17.34 5.06
CA ILE A 68 -5.65 -16.85 4.33
C ILE A 68 -5.54 -17.57 3.00
N LEU A 69 -5.84 -16.86 1.92
CA LEU A 69 -5.73 -17.34 0.54
C LEU A 69 -4.51 -16.72 -0.12
N LEU A 70 -3.78 -17.49 -0.91
CA LEU A 70 -2.58 -17.05 -1.62
C LEU A 70 -2.77 -17.15 -3.12
N TYR A 71 -2.37 -16.09 -3.84
CA TYR A 71 -2.31 -16.09 -5.30
C TYR A 71 -1.04 -15.41 -5.77
N LYS A 72 -0.25 -16.13 -6.57
CA LYS A 72 0.78 -15.48 -7.37
C LYS A 72 0.08 -14.62 -8.43
N MET A 73 0.34 -13.32 -8.43
CA MET A 73 -0.32 -12.38 -9.34
C MET A 73 0.62 -11.22 -9.65
N ASP A 74 0.86 -10.99 -10.92
CA ASP A 74 1.53 -9.80 -11.41
C ASP A 74 0.50 -8.70 -11.68
N VAL A 75 0.57 -7.60 -10.94
CA VAL A 75 -0.35 -6.47 -11.09
C VAL A 75 -0.24 -5.75 -12.44
N THR A 76 0.82 -6.01 -13.21
CA THR A 76 1.00 -5.48 -14.56
C THR A 76 0.33 -6.31 -15.64
N ASN A 77 -0.18 -7.49 -15.28
CA ASN A 77 -0.78 -8.46 -16.18
C ASN A 77 -2.29 -8.58 -15.95
N ILE A 78 -3.07 -7.93 -16.80
CA ILE A 78 -4.54 -7.92 -16.67
C ILE A 78 -5.16 -9.32 -16.74
N LYS A 79 -4.56 -10.25 -17.48
CA LYS A 79 -5.06 -11.62 -17.57
C LYS A 79 -4.89 -12.37 -16.26
N GLU A 80 -3.76 -12.22 -15.59
CA GLU A 80 -3.53 -12.84 -14.27
C GLU A 80 -4.50 -12.26 -13.22
N ILE A 81 -4.70 -10.94 -13.21
CA ILE A 81 -5.66 -10.29 -12.30
C ILE A 81 -7.07 -10.81 -12.55
N THR A 82 -7.48 -10.91 -13.81
CA THR A 82 -8.80 -11.44 -14.19
C THR A 82 -8.96 -12.90 -13.76
N CYS A 83 -7.95 -13.75 -13.98
CA CYS A 83 -7.97 -15.14 -13.53
C CYS A 83 -8.15 -15.27 -12.02
N VAL A 84 -7.44 -14.46 -11.24
CA VAL A 84 -7.60 -14.44 -9.77
C VAL A 84 -9.03 -14.06 -9.39
N SER A 85 -9.60 -13.04 -10.02
CA SER A 85 -10.98 -12.61 -9.79
C SER A 85 -11.98 -13.73 -10.10
N GLU A 86 -11.83 -14.41 -11.23
CA GLU A 86 -12.70 -15.50 -11.65
C GLU A 86 -12.60 -16.71 -10.72
N ASP A 87 -11.39 -17.08 -10.31
CA ASP A 87 -11.17 -18.19 -9.37
C ASP A 87 -11.79 -17.91 -8.01
N LEU A 88 -11.65 -16.71 -7.49
CA LEU A 88 -12.29 -16.29 -6.24
C LEU A 88 -13.81 -16.37 -6.34
N ILE A 89 -14.41 -15.87 -7.41
CA ILE A 89 -15.86 -15.93 -7.63
C ILE A 89 -16.33 -17.39 -7.70
N SER A 90 -15.62 -18.24 -8.44
CA SER A 90 -15.94 -19.67 -8.57
C SER A 90 -15.85 -20.41 -7.24
N SER A 91 -15.02 -19.95 -6.34
CA SER A 91 -14.88 -20.47 -4.97
C SER A 91 -15.86 -19.83 -3.97
N GLY A 92 -16.81 -19.06 -4.44
CA GLY A 92 -17.81 -18.38 -3.61
C GLY A 92 -17.24 -17.20 -2.79
N LYS A 93 -16.09 -16.67 -3.18
CA LYS A 93 -15.46 -15.51 -2.55
C LYS A 93 -15.73 -14.24 -3.35
N ARG A 94 -16.02 -13.17 -2.65
CA ARG A 94 -16.18 -11.83 -3.21
C ARG A 94 -15.15 -10.92 -2.59
N VAL A 95 -14.42 -10.15 -3.39
CA VAL A 95 -13.54 -9.11 -2.88
C VAL A 95 -14.38 -7.90 -2.46
N ASP A 96 -14.42 -7.63 -1.18
CA ASP A 96 -15.13 -6.49 -0.58
C ASP A 96 -14.19 -5.29 -0.38
N ILE A 97 -12.90 -5.57 -0.20
CA ILE A 97 -11.87 -4.60 0.08
C ILE A 97 -10.68 -4.88 -0.83
N LEU A 98 -10.24 -3.87 -1.57
CA LEU A 98 -9.01 -3.92 -2.37
C LEU A 98 -7.98 -2.95 -1.77
N ILE A 99 -6.84 -3.47 -1.35
CA ILE A 99 -5.70 -2.67 -0.90
C ILE A 99 -4.63 -2.70 -1.98
N ASN A 100 -4.50 -1.61 -2.73
CA ASN A 100 -3.45 -1.42 -3.72
C ASN A 100 -2.17 -0.99 -3.02
N ASN A 101 -1.29 -1.96 -2.75
CA ASN A 101 -0.04 -1.75 -2.04
C ASN A 101 1.20 -2.15 -2.87
N ALA A 102 1.04 -2.84 -4.00
CA ALA A 102 2.16 -3.25 -4.83
C ALA A 102 2.94 -2.05 -5.34
N ALA A 103 4.24 -2.07 -5.11
CA ALA A 103 5.18 -1.05 -5.58
C ALA A 103 6.57 -1.68 -5.73
N ILE A 104 7.41 -1.06 -6.56
CA ILE A 104 8.85 -1.29 -6.54
C ILE A 104 9.45 -0.14 -5.74
N ASP A 105 10.09 -0.46 -4.61
CA ASP A 105 10.93 0.48 -3.89
C ASP A 105 12.38 0.23 -4.34
N PRO A 106 12.92 1.08 -5.21
CA PRO A 106 14.30 0.94 -5.64
C PRO A 106 15.19 1.25 -4.45
N LYS A 107 15.80 0.20 -3.89
CA LYS A 107 16.83 0.38 -2.87
C LYS A 107 18.00 1.09 -3.52
N VAL A 108 18.40 2.20 -2.94
CA VAL A 108 19.64 2.88 -3.28
C VAL A 108 20.77 1.91 -2.91
N LYS A 109 21.24 1.15 -3.90
CA LYS A 109 22.39 0.26 -3.72
C LYS A 109 23.63 1.13 -3.68
N GLY A 110 24.31 1.15 -2.53
CA GLY A 110 25.63 1.73 -2.41
C GLY A 110 26.68 0.81 -3.00
N ASP A 111 27.59 1.43 -3.75
CA ASP A 111 29.01 1.09 -3.82
C ASP A 111 29.44 -0.17 -4.60
N ASP A 112 29.24 -0.12 -5.92
CA ASP A 112 29.99 -1.00 -6.84
C ASP A 112 30.73 -0.21 -7.96
N GLY A 113 31.07 1.05 -7.74
CA GLY A 113 31.77 1.88 -8.74
C GLY A 113 30.96 2.19 -10.00
N LEU A 114 29.66 1.91 -9.97
CA LEU A 114 28.72 2.17 -11.05
C LEU A 114 28.22 3.62 -10.98
N ILE A 115 27.86 4.15 -12.15
CA ILE A 115 27.22 5.45 -12.28
C ILE A 115 25.94 5.45 -11.42
N GLU A 116 25.76 6.49 -10.56
CA GLU A 116 24.55 6.63 -9.77
C GLU A 116 23.36 6.86 -10.70
N THR A 117 22.42 5.91 -10.73
CA THR A 117 21.28 5.90 -11.63
C THR A 117 20.00 6.49 -11.03
N SER A 118 19.98 6.84 -9.75
CA SER A 118 18.79 7.43 -9.11
C SER A 118 18.58 8.90 -9.48
N ARG A 119 19.63 9.58 -9.93
CA ARG A 119 19.60 11.01 -10.28
C ARG A 119 18.71 11.27 -11.47
N LEU A 120 18.05 12.45 -11.45
CA LEU A 120 17.12 12.85 -12.50
C LEU A 120 17.76 12.85 -13.89
N GLU A 121 18.99 13.35 -13.98
CA GLU A 121 19.70 13.52 -15.25
C GLU A 121 20.06 12.19 -15.92
N SER A 122 20.20 11.14 -15.13
CA SER A 122 20.63 9.80 -15.59
C SER A 122 19.63 8.70 -15.26
N PHE A 123 18.41 9.03 -14.86
CA PHE A 123 17.41 8.05 -14.47
C PHE A 123 17.02 7.17 -15.68
N PRO A 124 17.18 5.84 -15.63
CA PRO A 124 16.92 4.95 -16.76
C PRO A 124 15.45 4.96 -17.16
N ILE A 125 15.18 5.11 -18.45
CA ILE A 125 13.80 5.15 -18.99
C ILE A 125 13.06 3.83 -18.76
N ASP A 126 13.75 2.70 -18.89
CA ASP A 126 13.16 1.39 -18.60
C ASP A 126 12.77 1.22 -17.13
N GLN A 127 13.52 1.82 -16.21
CA GLN A 127 13.15 1.84 -14.78
C GLN A 127 11.96 2.76 -14.51
N TRP A 128 11.90 3.89 -15.19
CA TRP A 128 10.70 4.74 -15.18
C TRP A 128 9.47 3.94 -15.62
N ASP A 129 9.54 3.31 -16.77
CA ASP A 129 8.42 2.54 -17.34
C ASP A 129 8.00 1.41 -16.40
N LEU A 130 8.94 0.65 -15.87
CA LEU A 130 8.66 -0.47 -14.96
C LEU A 130 8.01 0.01 -13.65
N GLN A 131 8.54 1.04 -13.04
CA GLN A 131 8.04 1.52 -11.75
C GLN A 131 6.67 2.16 -11.88
N ILE A 132 6.42 2.94 -12.93
CA ILE A 132 5.08 3.48 -13.25
C ILE A 132 4.10 2.34 -13.55
N LEU A 133 4.53 1.34 -14.29
CA LEU A 133 3.73 0.17 -14.63
C LEU A 133 3.26 -0.57 -13.37
N VAL A 134 4.17 -0.88 -12.46
CA VAL A 134 3.84 -1.60 -11.21
C VAL A 134 3.05 -0.72 -10.25
N GLY A 135 3.58 0.46 -9.92
CA GLY A 135 3.06 1.28 -8.83
C GLY A 135 1.78 2.05 -9.17
N LEU A 136 1.58 2.42 -10.43
CA LEU A 136 0.45 3.23 -10.84
C LEU A 136 -0.51 2.47 -11.76
N LYS A 137 -0.05 1.94 -12.89
CA LYS A 137 -0.90 1.16 -13.80
C LYS A 137 -1.42 -0.10 -13.13
N GLY A 138 -0.60 -0.77 -12.30
CA GLY A 138 -1.03 -1.95 -11.54
C GLY A 138 -2.21 -1.66 -10.62
N SER A 139 -2.19 -0.54 -9.91
CA SER A 139 -3.32 -0.11 -9.08
C SER A 139 -4.58 0.20 -9.91
N PHE A 140 -4.41 0.80 -11.08
CA PHE A 140 -5.51 1.01 -12.03
C PHE A 140 -6.11 -0.32 -12.49
N LEU A 141 -5.29 -1.27 -12.91
CA LEU A 141 -5.75 -2.57 -13.41
C LEU A 141 -6.50 -3.38 -12.33
N CYS A 142 -5.96 -3.42 -11.12
CA CYS A 142 -6.63 -4.07 -9.99
C CYS A 142 -7.96 -3.38 -9.64
N SER A 143 -7.98 -2.06 -9.60
CA SER A 143 -9.20 -1.29 -9.36
C SER A 143 -10.24 -1.53 -10.46
N ARG A 144 -9.82 -1.60 -11.71
CA ARG A 144 -10.68 -1.92 -12.85
C ARG A 144 -11.33 -3.30 -12.71
N VAL A 145 -10.58 -4.33 -12.36
CA VAL A 145 -11.10 -5.69 -12.25
C VAL A 145 -11.95 -5.85 -11.01
N PHE A 146 -11.39 -5.60 -9.83
CA PHE A 146 -12.09 -5.85 -8.55
C PHE A 146 -13.13 -4.78 -8.24
N GLY A 147 -12.84 -3.51 -8.52
CA GLY A 147 -13.78 -2.42 -8.32
C GLY A 147 -15.00 -2.52 -9.22
N SER A 148 -14.84 -2.94 -10.48
CA SER A 148 -15.97 -3.18 -11.38
C SER A 148 -16.92 -4.27 -10.86
N LYS A 149 -16.37 -5.31 -10.22
CA LYS A 149 -17.19 -6.36 -9.59
C LYS A 149 -17.93 -5.83 -8.37
N MET A 150 -17.27 -5.02 -7.52
CA MET A 150 -17.92 -4.36 -6.39
C MET A 150 -19.10 -3.49 -6.84
N ALA A 151 -18.91 -2.71 -7.91
CA ALA A 151 -19.93 -1.82 -8.45
C ALA A 151 -21.10 -2.57 -9.09
N LYS A 152 -20.80 -3.67 -9.78
CA LYS A 152 -21.78 -4.43 -10.57
C LYS A 152 -22.80 -5.18 -9.71
N ASP A 153 -22.39 -5.75 -8.58
CA ASP A 153 -23.28 -6.57 -7.74
C ASP A 153 -24.10 -5.74 -6.74
N GLY A 154 -23.90 -4.44 -6.69
CA GLY A 154 -24.70 -3.50 -5.88
C GLY A 154 -24.43 -3.54 -4.39
N ARG A 155 -23.49 -4.35 -3.91
CA ARG A 155 -23.14 -4.43 -2.48
C ARG A 155 -22.08 -3.40 -2.07
N GLY A 156 -21.51 -2.68 -3.02
CA GLY A 156 -20.46 -1.73 -2.78
C GLY A 156 -19.12 -2.36 -2.43
N GLY A 157 -18.24 -1.60 -1.87
CA GLY A 157 -16.91 -2.05 -1.47
C GLY A 157 -16.00 -0.89 -1.12
N VAL A 158 -14.75 -1.21 -0.82
CA VAL A 158 -13.72 -0.24 -0.46
C VAL A 158 -12.46 -0.48 -1.30
N ILE A 159 -11.92 0.60 -1.85
CA ILE A 159 -10.59 0.63 -2.46
C ILE A 159 -9.70 1.53 -1.60
N LEU A 160 -8.61 0.97 -1.11
CA LEU A 160 -7.58 1.70 -0.38
C LEU A 160 -6.29 1.71 -1.19
N ASN A 161 -5.85 2.89 -1.59
CA ASN A 161 -4.57 3.08 -2.28
C ASN A 161 -3.50 3.50 -1.28
N ILE A 162 -2.40 2.75 -1.25
CA ILE A 162 -1.28 3.06 -0.35
C ILE A 162 -0.32 4.00 -1.07
N ALA A 163 -0.38 5.27 -0.69
CA ALA A 163 0.50 6.32 -1.16
C ALA A 163 1.71 6.48 -0.21
N SER A 164 2.09 7.68 0.10
CA SER A 164 3.20 8.05 0.99
C SER A 164 3.03 9.51 1.41
N ASP A 165 3.66 9.92 2.50
CA ASP A 165 3.81 11.35 2.82
C ASP A 165 4.44 12.14 1.65
N LEU A 166 5.24 11.48 0.80
CA LEU A 166 5.75 12.06 -0.45
C LEU A 166 4.67 12.27 -1.53
N SER A 167 3.40 11.98 -1.25
CA SER A 167 2.28 12.42 -2.07
C SER A 167 1.92 13.89 -1.84
N VAL A 168 2.34 14.48 -0.73
CA VAL A 168 2.01 15.87 -0.33
C VAL A 168 3.23 16.74 -0.07
N ILE A 169 4.41 16.14 0.12
CA ILE A 169 5.69 16.83 0.24
C ILE A 169 6.70 16.26 -0.74
N SER A 170 7.71 17.04 -1.05
CA SER A 170 8.86 16.58 -1.85
C SER A 170 9.87 15.87 -0.97
N PRO A 171 10.65 14.92 -1.52
CA PRO A 171 11.75 14.32 -0.79
C PRO A 171 12.82 15.35 -0.45
N ASP A 172 13.34 15.32 0.76
CA ASP A 172 14.52 16.04 1.15
C ASP A 172 15.76 15.23 0.73
N GLN A 173 16.40 15.64 -0.35
CA GLN A 173 17.52 14.88 -0.92
C GLN A 173 18.75 14.86 -0.01
N ARG A 174 18.84 15.77 0.97
CA ARG A 174 19.92 15.76 1.97
C ARG A 174 19.94 14.49 2.82
N LEU A 175 18.80 13.79 2.95
CA LEU A 175 18.70 12.52 3.67
C LEU A 175 19.59 11.43 3.07
N TYR A 176 19.80 11.47 1.76
CA TYR A 176 20.51 10.43 1.00
C TYR A 176 21.96 10.79 0.74
N LYS A 177 22.39 12.02 1.12
CA LYS A 177 23.72 12.53 0.88
C LYS A 177 24.77 11.70 1.61
N LYS A 178 25.79 11.24 0.86
CA LYS A 178 26.94 10.48 1.37
C LYS A 178 28.17 11.36 1.43
N GLU A 179 28.97 11.21 2.50
CA GLU A 179 30.26 11.87 2.62
C GLU A 179 31.25 11.32 1.58
N HIS A 180 32.17 12.19 1.14
CA HIS A 180 33.24 11.85 0.18
C HIS A 180 32.76 11.40 -1.21
N VAL A 181 31.52 11.63 -1.56
CA VAL A 181 30.95 11.35 -2.89
C VAL A 181 30.73 12.67 -3.63
N ALA A 182 31.14 12.74 -4.89
CA ALA A 182 30.94 13.91 -5.73
C ALA A 182 29.44 14.22 -5.91
N ASP A 183 29.07 15.48 -6.05
CA ASP A 183 27.67 15.90 -6.17
C ASP A 183 26.95 15.21 -7.34
N SER A 184 27.64 14.99 -8.46
CA SER A 184 27.09 14.28 -9.63
C SER A 184 26.86 12.78 -9.42
N GLN A 185 27.39 12.22 -8.33
CA GLN A 185 27.26 10.80 -7.96
C GLN A 185 26.44 10.60 -6.68
N GLN A 186 25.91 11.67 -6.09
CA GLN A 186 25.08 11.56 -4.90
C GLN A 186 23.77 10.82 -5.20
N PRO A 187 23.41 9.80 -4.39
CA PRO A 187 22.11 9.15 -4.50
C PRO A 187 20.98 10.10 -4.13
N VAL A 188 19.84 9.94 -4.77
CA VAL A 188 18.62 10.71 -4.51
C VAL A 188 17.41 9.80 -4.46
N LYS A 189 16.32 10.25 -3.86
CA LYS A 189 15.03 9.58 -4.01
C LYS A 189 14.57 9.72 -5.46
N PRO A 190 14.28 8.64 -6.17
CA PRO A 190 13.92 8.70 -7.59
C PRO A 190 12.64 9.49 -7.84
N ILE A 191 12.59 10.17 -8.98
CA ILE A 191 11.41 10.96 -9.41
C ILE A 191 10.14 10.12 -9.50
N THR A 192 10.24 8.87 -9.90
CA THR A 192 9.10 7.94 -10.06
C THR A 192 8.30 7.78 -8.78
N TYR A 193 8.97 7.78 -7.64
CA TYR A 193 8.29 7.62 -6.35
C TYR A 193 7.29 8.76 -6.09
N SER A 194 7.72 10.00 -6.25
CA SER A 194 6.85 11.18 -6.10
C SER A 194 5.71 11.18 -7.11
N VAL A 195 5.99 10.84 -8.36
CA VAL A 195 4.98 10.78 -9.43
C VAL A 195 3.92 9.71 -9.14
N ILE A 196 4.36 8.51 -8.77
CA ILE A 196 3.45 7.39 -8.44
C ILE A 196 2.58 7.74 -7.24
N LYS A 197 3.17 8.19 -6.14
CA LYS A 197 2.44 8.45 -4.91
C LYS A 197 1.44 9.61 -5.05
N SER A 198 1.80 10.65 -5.77
CA SER A 198 0.86 11.72 -6.13
C SER A 198 -0.22 11.26 -7.12
N GLY A 199 0.15 10.43 -8.10
CA GLY A 199 -0.78 9.84 -9.05
C GLY A 199 -1.84 8.95 -8.39
N LEU A 200 -1.47 8.20 -7.35
CA LEU A 200 -2.40 7.39 -6.56
C LEU A 200 -3.46 8.24 -5.85
N VAL A 201 -3.10 9.42 -5.38
CA VAL A 201 -4.07 10.37 -4.79
C VAL A 201 -5.07 10.87 -5.85
N GLY A 202 -4.60 11.20 -7.04
CA GLY A 202 -5.46 11.57 -8.16
C GLY A 202 -6.41 10.43 -8.58
N MET A 203 -5.89 9.22 -8.68
CA MET A 203 -6.69 8.01 -8.97
C MET A 203 -7.76 7.77 -7.90
N THR A 204 -7.41 7.94 -6.63
CA THR A 204 -8.34 7.82 -5.51
C THR A 204 -9.53 8.77 -5.64
N LYS A 205 -9.28 10.03 -5.96
CA LYS A 205 -10.34 11.03 -6.18
C LYS A 205 -11.24 10.64 -7.35
N TYR A 206 -10.67 10.20 -8.45
CA TYR A 206 -11.44 9.75 -9.61
C TYR A 206 -12.36 8.58 -9.24
N LEU A 207 -11.81 7.53 -8.63
CA LEU A 207 -12.56 6.33 -8.24
C LEU A 207 -13.68 6.66 -7.23
N SER A 208 -13.43 7.58 -6.32
CA SER A 208 -14.38 7.96 -5.26
C SER A 208 -15.67 8.57 -5.82
N THR A 209 -15.59 9.28 -6.93
CA THR A 209 -16.76 9.88 -7.58
C THR A 209 -17.38 8.97 -8.64
N TYR A 210 -16.55 8.18 -9.33
CA TYR A 210 -17.00 7.35 -10.46
C TYR A 210 -17.98 6.24 -10.04
N TRP A 211 -17.74 5.61 -8.90
CA TRP A 211 -18.59 4.52 -8.39
C TRP A 211 -19.33 4.86 -7.09
N ALA A 212 -19.44 6.13 -6.75
CA ALA A 212 -20.12 6.54 -5.52
C ALA A 212 -21.58 6.08 -5.46
N ASP A 213 -22.29 6.17 -6.59
CA ASP A 213 -23.68 5.71 -6.73
C ASP A 213 -23.83 4.17 -6.68
N LYS A 214 -22.74 3.45 -6.76
CA LYS A 214 -22.67 1.98 -6.61
C LYS A 214 -22.21 1.53 -5.23
N GLY A 215 -22.02 2.46 -4.31
CA GLY A 215 -21.59 2.18 -2.94
C GLY A 215 -20.11 1.80 -2.80
N VAL A 216 -19.29 2.07 -3.82
CA VAL A 216 -17.83 1.87 -3.75
C VAL A 216 -17.16 3.15 -3.28
N ARG A 217 -16.42 3.07 -2.18
CA ARG A 217 -15.63 4.18 -1.65
C ARG A 217 -14.16 3.96 -2.00
N ALA A 218 -13.44 5.04 -2.21
CA ALA A 218 -12.01 5.02 -2.43
C ALA A 218 -11.31 6.09 -1.61
N ASN A 219 -10.30 5.70 -0.86
CA ASN A 219 -9.45 6.60 -0.08
C ASN A 219 -7.99 6.20 -0.26
N ALA A 220 -7.09 7.11 0.05
CA ALA A 220 -5.66 6.86 0.09
C ALA A 220 -5.14 6.97 1.53
N LEU A 221 -4.18 6.12 1.86
CA LEU A 221 -3.35 6.24 3.04
C LEU A 221 -1.96 6.66 2.60
N SER A 222 -1.45 7.73 3.19
CA SER A 222 -0.10 8.27 2.97
C SER A 222 0.73 8.10 4.24
N PRO A 223 1.38 6.94 4.42
CA PRO A 223 2.22 6.68 5.57
C PRO A 223 3.57 7.40 5.44
N GLY A 224 4.11 7.83 6.57
CA GLY A 224 5.52 8.19 6.72
C GLY A 224 6.43 6.95 6.73
N GLY A 225 7.74 7.18 6.79
CA GLY A 225 8.72 6.10 6.77
C GLY A 225 8.63 5.19 8.00
N VAL A 226 8.67 3.90 7.75
CA VAL A 226 8.71 2.85 8.79
C VAL A 226 10.16 2.48 9.07
N TYR A 227 10.53 2.39 10.35
CA TYR A 227 11.83 1.91 10.75
C TYR A 227 11.98 0.42 10.41
N ASN A 228 13.00 0.08 9.66
CA ASN A 228 13.29 -1.28 9.23
C ASN A 228 14.80 -1.55 9.15
N GLY A 229 15.53 -1.10 10.18
CA GLY A 229 16.97 -1.32 10.27
C GLY A 229 17.81 -0.47 9.29
N GLN A 230 17.29 0.69 8.85
CA GLN A 230 18.05 1.62 8.02
C GLN A 230 19.30 2.11 8.75
N ASP A 231 20.26 2.60 7.98
CA ASP A 231 21.50 3.20 8.48
C ASP A 231 21.23 4.26 9.56
N ASP A 232 22.02 4.25 10.63
CA ASP A 232 21.82 5.14 11.77
C ASP A 232 21.89 6.62 11.41
N ASN A 233 22.75 6.99 10.45
CA ASN A 233 22.86 8.36 9.99
C ASN A 233 21.60 8.81 9.23
N PHE A 234 21.05 7.95 8.39
CA PHE A 234 19.75 8.19 7.74
C PHE A 234 18.63 8.34 8.77
N VAL A 235 18.54 7.43 9.74
CA VAL A 235 17.51 7.46 10.80
C VAL A 235 17.62 8.75 11.61
N LYS A 236 18.81 9.17 11.97
CA LYS A 236 19.06 10.43 12.68
C LYS A 236 18.60 11.63 11.86
N LYS A 237 18.94 11.69 10.59
CA LYS A 237 18.57 12.80 9.70
C LYS A 237 17.05 12.89 9.51
N ILE A 238 16.39 11.78 9.18
CA ILE A 238 14.95 11.79 8.95
C ILE A 238 14.17 12.09 10.23
N SER A 239 14.61 11.59 11.37
CA SER A 239 13.99 11.86 12.67
C SER A 239 13.97 13.34 13.03
N GLN A 240 14.97 14.10 12.58
CA GLN A 240 15.03 15.57 12.77
C GLN A 240 13.97 16.32 11.91
N LEU A 241 13.47 15.70 10.83
CA LEU A 241 12.42 16.27 9.99
C LEU A 241 11.01 15.92 10.48
N ILE A 242 10.90 15.04 11.46
CA ILE A 242 9.63 14.54 11.98
C ILE A 242 9.38 15.16 13.35
N PRO A 243 8.26 15.90 13.57
CA PRO A 243 7.92 16.45 14.89
C PRO A 243 7.91 15.43 16.03
N LEU A 244 7.45 14.20 15.79
CA LEU A 244 7.51 13.12 16.79
C LEU A 244 8.93 12.57 16.99
N SER A 245 9.91 13.04 16.25
CA SER A 245 11.35 12.74 16.38
C SER A 245 11.72 11.27 16.20
N ARG A 246 10.91 10.50 15.48
CA ARG A 246 11.14 9.09 15.19
C ARG A 246 10.44 8.66 13.91
N MET A 247 10.94 7.60 13.29
CA MET A 247 10.21 6.86 12.28
C MET A 247 9.08 6.05 12.91
N ALA A 248 8.12 5.60 12.09
CA ALA A 248 7.02 4.77 12.55
C ALA A 248 7.49 3.34 12.86
N GLU A 249 6.80 2.71 13.80
CA GLU A 249 6.88 1.26 14.03
C GLU A 249 6.04 0.50 12.99
N HIS A 250 6.28 -0.79 12.83
CA HIS A 250 5.63 -1.64 11.81
C HIS A 250 4.11 -1.68 11.95
N ASP A 251 3.57 -1.63 13.15
CA ASP A 251 2.14 -1.79 13.46
C ASP A 251 1.36 -0.46 13.58
N GLU A 252 2.04 0.68 13.41
CA GLU A 252 1.41 1.98 13.67
C GLU A 252 0.37 2.40 12.63
N TYR A 253 0.28 1.68 11.52
CA TYR A 253 -0.76 1.92 10.49
C TYR A 253 -1.93 0.95 10.55
N HIS A 254 -1.92 -0.06 11.42
CA HIS A 254 -2.98 -1.06 11.54
C HIS A 254 -4.36 -0.42 11.76
N SER A 255 -4.46 0.47 12.74
CA SER A 255 -5.74 1.11 13.07
C SER A 255 -6.28 1.99 11.95
N ALA A 256 -5.40 2.68 11.21
CA ALA A 256 -5.79 3.48 10.05
C ALA A 256 -6.34 2.60 8.92
N VAL A 257 -5.69 1.48 8.64
CA VAL A 257 -6.15 0.53 7.62
C VAL A 257 -7.49 -0.08 8.03
N GLN A 258 -7.66 -0.47 9.29
CA GLN A 258 -8.91 -0.97 9.84
C GLN A 258 -10.04 0.08 9.72
N PHE A 259 -9.75 1.33 10.05
CA PHE A 259 -10.69 2.44 9.92
C PHE A 259 -11.10 2.66 8.46
N LEU A 260 -10.13 2.79 7.56
CA LEU A 260 -10.36 3.11 6.15
C LEU A 260 -11.07 1.99 5.37
N CYS A 261 -10.87 0.73 5.77
CA CYS A 261 -11.45 -0.44 5.11
C CYS A 261 -12.81 -0.88 5.69
N SER A 262 -13.26 -0.27 6.77
CA SER A 262 -14.48 -0.66 7.49
C SER A 262 -15.58 0.40 7.43
N ASP A 263 -16.76 0.05 7.94
CA ASP A 263 -17.88 0.99 8.06
C ASP A 263 -17.63 2.13 9.06
N ALA A 264 -16.54 2.05 9.85
CA ALA A 264 -16.10 3.13 10.71
C ALA A 264 -15.79 4.42 9.92
N SER A 265 -15.40 4.29 8.65
CA SER A 265 -15.17 5.40 7.73
C SER A 265 -16.26 5.56 6.66
N SER A 266 -17.49 5.14 6.93
CA SER A 266 -18.58 5.06 5.93
C SER A 266 -18.93 6.37 5.23
N TYR A 267 -18.61 7.52 5.84
CA TYR A 267 -18.82 8.85 5.23
C TYR A 267 -17.54 9.45 4.64
N MET A 268 -16.44 8.72 4.67
CA MET A 268 -15.15 9.14 4.09
C MET A 268 -15.00 8.58 2.68
N ASN A 269 -14.76 9.46 1.71
CA ASN A 269 -14.60 9.10 0.32
C ASN A 269 -13.74 10.14 -0.41
N GLY A 270 -12.74 9.69 -1.18
CA GLY A 270 -11.85 10.55 -1.93
C GLY A 270 -10.76 11.26 -1.12
N GLN A 271 -10.51 10.83 0.11
CA GLN A 271 -9.56 11.49 1.00
C GLN A 271 -8.16 10.86 0.91
N ASN A 272 -7.17 11.69 1.19
CA ASN A 272 -5.79 11.27 1.40
C ASN A 272 -5.47 11.43 2.90
N VAL A 273 -5.34 10.32 3.60
CA VAL A 273 -5.08 10.29 5.05
C VAL A 273 -3.57 10.19 5.27
N ILE A 274 -2.98 11.25 5.81
CA ILE A 274 -1.55 11.37 6.02
C ILE A 274 -1.25 11.02 7.47
N ILE A 275 -0.37 10.02 7.67
CA ILE A 275 0.10 9.59 9.00
C ILE A 275 1.62 9.51 8.93
N ASP A 276 2.30 10.55 9.39
CA ASP A 276 3.73 10.74 9.17
C ASP A 276 4.47 11.35 10.36
N GLY A 277 3.91 11.27 11.54
CA GLY A 277 4.50 11.85 12.74
C GLY A 277 4.57 13.37 12.73
N GLY A 278 3.84 14.00 11.83
CA GLY A 278 3.79 15.45 11.66
C GLY A 278 4.78 16.00 10.63
N ARG A 279 5.53 15.15 9.93
CA ARG A 279 6.57 15.58 8.97
C ARG A 279 6.07 16.59 7.94
N SER A 280 4.87 16.41 7.42
CA SER A 280 4.28 17.29 6.39
C SER A 280 3.63 18.57 6.94
N SER A 281 3.70 18.80 8.24
CA SER A 281 3.05 19.95 8.88
C SER A 281 3.89 21.21 8.95
N TRP A 282 5.19 21.14 8.60
CA TRP A 282 6.12 22.28 8.60
C TRP A 282 6.96 22.37 7.34
#